data_de0b95e0deab86e70565b9897a586782
#
_entry.id   de0b95e0deab86e70565b9897a586782
#
_cell.length_a   1.000
_cell.length_b   1.000
_cell.length_c   1.000
_cell.angle_alpha   90.00
_cell.angle_beta   90.00
_cell.angle_gamma   90.00
#
_symmetry.space_group_name_H-M   'P 1'
#
loop_
_entity.id
_entity.type
_entity.pdbx_description
1 polymer ?
#
loop_
_entity_poly.entity_id
_entity_poly.type
_entity_poly.pdbx_seq_one_letter_code
_entity_poly.pdbx_strand_id
1 'polypeptide(L)'
;MVKNVVVGTLMGMGWDVVDIDLASTPTTELAVTMEGASGGIILTASHNPKQWNALKLLNEKGEFLNAAEGQEVLRIAAAEEFDYAEVDQLGSYRQDLSYNQKHIDSVLALDLVDVEAIRKQTSV
;
A
#
# COMPACT_ATOMS: atom_id res chain seq x y z
N MET A 1 14.42 -2.76 -8.20
CA MET A 1 15.01 -1.41 -8.31
C MET A 1 14.05 -0.33 -7.84
N VAL A 2 12.87 -0.14 -8.44
CA VAL A 2 11.90 0.94 -8.08
C VAL A 2 11.54 0.90 -6.59
N LYS A 3 11.18 -0.27 -6.03
CA LYS A 3 10.90 -0.42 -4.59
C LYS A 3 12.00 0.16 -3.70
N ASN A 4 13.27 -0.14 -4.00
CA ASN A 4 14.38 0.32 -3.17
C ASN A 4 14.55 1.85 -3.19
N VAL A 5 14.27 2.48 -4.34
CA VAL A 5 14.27 3.95 -4.44
C VAL A 5 13.15 4.54 -3.61
N VAL A 6 11.92 4.04 -3.77
CA VAL A 6 10.75 4.53 -3.01
C VAL A 6 10.95 4.37 -1.51
N VAL A 7 11.32 3.16 -1.06
CA VAL A 7 11.57 2.86 0.35
C VAL A 7 12.69 3.74 0.92
N GLY A 8 13.82 3.84 0.22
CA GLY A 8 14.94 4.68 0.67
C GLY A 8 14.59 6.15 0.77
N THR A 9 13.79 6.68 -0.18
CA THR A 9 13.33 8.07 -0.15
C THR A 9 12.39 8.30 1.04
N LEU A 10 11.40 7.43 1.27
CA LEU A 10 10.48 7.56 2.41
C LEU A 10 11.24 7.55 3.74
N MET A 11 12.15 6.59 3.92
CA MET A 11 12.99 6.53 5.12
C MET A 11 13.86 7.80 5.27
N GLY A 12 14.43 8.30 4.17
CA GLY A 12 15.19 9.55 4.15
C GLY A 12 14.38 10.79 4.50
N MET A 13 13.06 10.72 4.34
CA MET A 13 12.10 11.76 4.76
C MET A 13 11.53 11.54 6.16
N GLY A 14 12.01 10.53 6.90
CA GLY A 14 11.57 10.22 8.26
C GLY A 14 10.31 9.36 8.36
N TRP A 15 9.86 8.74 7.26
CA TRP A 15 8.68 7.87 7.27
C TRP A 15 9.05 6.42 7.55
N ASP A 16 8.32 5.81 8.49
CA ASP A 16 8.40 4.35 8.70
C ASP A 16 7.71 3.62 7.57
N VAL A 17 8.34 2.56 7.07
CA VAL A 17 7.85 1.79 5.93
C VAL A 17 7.52 0.37 6.34
N VAL A 18 6.30 -0.06 6.05
CA VAL A 18 5.86 -1.45 6.14
C VAL A 18 5.72 -2.02 4.74
N ASP A 19 6.61 -2.94 4.39
CA ASP A 19 6.60 -3.64 3.10
C ASP A 19 5.78 -4.93 3.22
N ILE A 20 4.65 -4.97 2.53
CA ILE A 20 3.75 -6.13 2.51
C ILE A 20 4.02 -7.07 1.33
N ASP A 21 5.12 -6.83 0.59
CA ASP A 21 5.59 -7.59 -0.57
C ASP A 21 4.54 -7.63 -1.70
N LEU A 22 4.31 -8.82 -2.28
CA LEU A 22 3.34 -9.02 -3.35
C LEU A 22 1.92 -9.14 -2.78
N ALA A 23 1.14 -8.10 -3.00
CA ALA A 23 -0.23 -8.01 -2.52
C ALA A 23 -1.15 -7.45 -3.61
N SER A 24 -2.43 -7.81 -3.55
CA SER A 24 -3.44 -7.21 -4.41
C SER A 24 -3.74 -5.77 -3.98
N THR A 25 -4.34 -4.98 -4.88
CA THR A 25 -4.78 -3.61 -4.55
C THR A 25 -5.68 -3.60 -3.30
N PRO A 26 -6.75 -4.42 -3.20
CA PRO A 26 -7.59 -4.43 -1.99
C PRO A 26 -6.84 -4.88 -0.72
N THR A 27 -5.85 -5.77 -0.86
CA THR A 27 -5.01 -6.14 0.30
C THR A 27 -4.19 -4.96 0.80
N THR A 28 -3.68 -4.12 -0.10
CA THR A 28 -2.91 -2.93 0.27
C THR A 28 -3.82 -1.86 0.89
N GLU A 29 -5.01 -1.65 0.35
CA GLU A 29 -6.03 -0.74 0.92
C GLU A 29 -6.37 -1.14 2.36
N LEU A 30 -6.61 -2.44 2.60
CA LEU A 30 -6.86 -2.99 3.91
C LEU A 30 -5.65 -2.82 4.86
N ALA A 31 -4.43 -3.04 4.35
CA ALA A 31 -3.21 -2.91 5.14
C ALA A 31 -3.02 -1.47 5.65
N VAL A 32 -3.30 -0.45 4.83
CA VAL A 32 -3.23 0.97 5.23
C VAL A 32 -4.09 1.22 6.46
N THR A 33 -5.34 0.77 6.44
CA THR A 33 -6.27 0.98 7.56
C THR A 33 -5.92 0.15 8.79
N MET A 34 -5.48 -1.10 8.63
CA MET A 34 -5.08 -1.98 9.73
C MET A 34 -3.81 -1.49 10.45
N GLU A 35 -2.87 -0.90 9.71
CA GLU A 35 -1.66 -0.31 10.28
C GLU A 35 -1.89 1.08 10.88
N GLY A 36 -3.02 1.73 10.58
CA GLY A 36 -3.20 3.15 10.88
C GLY A 36 -2.16 4.00 10.15
N ALA A 37 -1.75 3.57 8.97
CA ALA A 37 -0.71 4.24 8.19
C ALA A 37 -1.22 5.56 7.61
N SER A 38 -0.33 6.52 7.41
CA SER A 38 -0.64 7.81 6.80
C SER A 38 -0.98 7.71 5.31
N GLY A 39 -0.71 6.56 4.68
CA GLY A 39 -1.04 6.27 3.29
C GLY A 39 -0.38 5.00 2.79
N GLY A 40 -0.57 4.70 1.51
CA GLY A 40 0.00 3.52 0.86
C GLY A 40 0.50 3.80 -0.55
N ILE A 41 1.47 3.01 -0.98
CA ILE A 41 2.02 3.08 -2.34
C ILE A 41 2.03 1.68 -2.94
N ILE A 42 1.38 1.52 -4.10
CA ILE A 42 1.39 0.28 -4.86
C ILE A 42 2.28 0.47 -6.10
N LEU A 43 3.32 -0.34 -6.21
CA LEU A 43 4.20 -0.38 -7.37
C LEU A 43 3.66 -1.38 -8.38
N THR A 44 3.24 -0.91 -9.56
CA THR A 44 2.60 -1.79 -10.54
C THR A 44 2.81 -1.31 -11.98
N ALA A 45 2.91 -2.25 -12.91
CA ALA A 45 2.74 -1.98 -14.34
C ALA A 45 1.26 -2.13 -14.76
N SER A 46 0.41 -2.70 -13.91
CA SER A 46 -0.98 -3.06 -14.23
C SER A 46 -1.05 -3.90 -15.52
N HIS A 47 -1.86 -3.47 -16.51
CA HIS A 47 -2.00 -4.10 -17.83
C HIS A 47 -1.08 -3.51 -18.89
N ASN A 48 -0.20 -2.57 -18.51
CA ASN A 48 0.75 -1.97 -19.43
C ASN A 48 1.94 -2.91 -19.74
N PRO A 49 2.63 -2.72 -20.87
CA PRO A 49 3.84 -3.46 -21.18
C PRO A 49 4.89 -3.38 -20.05
N LYS A 50 5.76 -4.38 -19.98
CA LYS A 50 6.73 -4.60 -18.89
C LYS A 50 7.72 -3.45 -18.61
N GLN A 51 7.90 -2.54 -19.56
CA GLN A 51 8.75 -1.34 -19.40
C GLN A 51 8.07 -0.20 -18.63
N TRP A 52 6.77 -0.31 -18.37
CA TRP A 52 6.02 0.67 -17.59
C TRP A 52 6.06 0.33 -16.11
N ASN A 53 6.18 1.36 -15.30
CA ASN A 53 5.96 1.31 -13.87
C ASN A 53 5.09 2.50 -13.47
N ALA A 54 4.18 2.27 -12.55
CA ALA A 54 3.34 3.30 -11.98
C ALA A 54 3.35 3.21 -10.46
N LEU A 55 3.16 4.33 -9.82
CA LEU A 55 2.86 4.44 -8.41
C LEU A 55 1.36 4.72 -8.28
N LYS A 56 0.64 3.83 -7.63
CA LYS A 56 -0.72 4.12 -7.19
C LYS A 56 -0.66 4.57 -5.74
N LEU A 57 -1.20 5.75 -5.46
CA LEU A 57 -1.13 6.37 -4.15
C LEU A 57 -2.47 6.21 -3.43
N LEU A 58 -2.41 5.81 -2.17
CA LEU A 58 -3.54 5.68 -1.27
C LEU A 58 -3.41 6.70 -0.13
N ASN A 59 -4.52 7.28 0.29
CA ASN A 59 -4.60 8.12 1.46
C ASN A 59 -4.65 7.29 2.76
N GLU A 60 -4.77 7.94 3.91
CA GLU A 60 -4.84 7.30 5.23
C GLU A 60 -6.07 6.41 5.45
N LYS A 61 -7.08 6.51 4.59
CA LYS A 61 -8.27 5.64 4.61
C LYS A 61 -8.12 4.38 3.76
N GLY A 62 -6.98 4.22 3.08
CA GLY A 62 -6.75 3.15 2.13
C GLY A 62 -7.46 3.38 0.78
N GLU A 63 -7.92 4.58 0.50
CA GLU A 63 -8.59 4.96 -0.74
C GLU A 63 -7.59 5.57 -1.73
N PHE A 64 -7.84 5.41 -3.04
CA PHE A 64 -7.07 6.17 -4.03
C PHE A 64 -7.25 7.66 -3.84
N LEU A 65 -6.18 8.42 -4.08
CA LEU A 65 -6.24 9.87 -4.01
C LEU A 65 -7.35 10.42 -4.91
N ASN A 66 -8.16 11.29 -4.36
CA ASN A 66 -9.14 12.04 -5.15
C ASN A 66 -8.45 13.16 -5.98
N ALA A 67 -9.23 13.86 -6.80
CA ALA A 67 -8.68 14.88 -7.70
C ALA A 67 -7.96 16.03 -6.96
N ALA A 68 -8.46 16.45 -5.80
CA ALA A 68 -7.84 17.52 -5.02
C ALA A 68 -6.52 17.06 -4.38
N GLU A 69 -6.50 15.88 -3.78
CA GLU A 69 -5.29 15.25 -3.21
C GLU A 69 -4.22 15.03 -4.30
N GLY A 70 -4.63 14.55 -5.49
CA GLY A 70 -3.74 14.38 -6.62
C GLY A 70 -3.15 15.70 -7.13
N GLN A 71 -3.93 16.78 -7.17
CA GLN A 71 -3.44 18.11 -7.53
C GLN A 71 -2.42 18.64 -6.51
N GLU A 72 -2.63 18.38 -5.21
CA GLU A 72 -1.67 18.79 -4.17
C GLU A 72 -0.34 18.04 -4.30
N VAL A 73 -0.37 16.74 -4.58
CA VAL A 73 0.86 15.97 -4.87
C VAL A 73 1.63 16.58 -6.05
N LEU A 74 0.93 16.94 -7.14
CA LEU A 74 1.57 17.57 -8.30
C LEU A 74 2.11 18.96 -7.97
N ARG A 75 1.43 19.73 -7.14
CA ARG A 75 1.89 21.04 -6.68
C ARG A 75 3.19 20.92 -5.88
N ILE A 76 3.23 20.02 -4.89
CA ILE A 76 4.43 19.76 -4.05
C ILE A 76 5.60 19.33 -4.94
N ALA A 77 5.34 18.40 -5.86
CA ALA A 77 6.36 17.90 -6.78
C ALA A 77 6.93 19.00 -7.68
N ALA A 78 6.06 19.89 -8.21
CA ALA A 78 6.48 20.99 -9.06
C ALA A 78 7.24 22.10 -8.30
N ALA A 79 6.92 22.30 -7.04
CA ALA A 79 7.60 23.26 -6.17
C ALA A 79 8.90 22.70 -5.56
N GLU A 80 9.18 21.41 -5.73
CA GLU A 80 10.31 20.71 -5.10
C GLU A 80 10.34 20.90 -3.56
N GLU A 81 9.14 20.96 -2.95
CA GLU A 81 8.98 21.13 -1.51
C GLU A 81 9.22 19.77 -0.79
N PHE A 82 10.50 19.41 -0.64
CA PHE A 82 10.91 18.15 -0.01
C PHE A 82 11.74 18.41 1.24
N ASP A 83 11.22 17.96 2.39
CA ASP A 83 11.93 18.02 3.66
C ASP A 83 12.53 16.64 3.96
N TYR A 84 13.84 16.57 4.08
CA TYR A 84 14.54 15.36 4.49
C TYR A 84 14.79 15.38 5.99
N ALA A 85 14.71 14.19 6.59
CA ALA A 85 14.93 14.03 8.01
C ALA A 85 16.41 14.16 8.39
N GLU A 86 16.66 14.64 9.60
CA GLU A 86 17.98 14.56 10.21
C GLU A 86 18.37 13.09 10.48
N VAL A 87 19.66 12.81 10.61
CA VAL A 87 20.19 11.45 10.75
C VAL A 87 19.53 10.64 11.88
N ASP A 88 19.18 11.30 12.98
CA ASP A 88 18.54 10.69 14.15
C ASP A 88 17.01 10.54 14.01
N GLN A 89 16.45 11.00 12.88
CA GLN A 89 15.01 11.01 12.58
C GLN A 89 14.66 10.22 11.31
N LEU A 90 15.63 9.47 10.77
CA LEU A 90 15.38 8.61 9.62
C LEU A 90 14.31 7.57 9.94
N GLY A 91 13.43 7.31 8.97
CA GLY A 91 12.41 6.29 9.12
C GLY A 91 12.98 4.88 9.17
N SER A 92 12.20 3.97 9.71
CA SER A 92 12.53 2.55 9.79
C SER A 92 11.88 1.74 8.66
N TYR A 93 12.38 0.51 8.45
CA TYR A 93 11.81 -0.45 7.51
C TYR A 93 11.50 -1.76 8.23
N ARG A 94 10.31 -2.29 7.99
CA ARG A 94 9.97 -3.67 8.33
C ARG A 94 9.19 -4.33 7.20
N GLN A 95 9.26 -5.65 7.12
CA GLN A 95 8.45 -6.45 6.21
C GLN A 95 7.40 -7.23 6.99
N ASP A 96 6.15 -7.26 6.50
CA ASP A 96 5.07 -8.07 7.06
C ASP A 96 4.35 -8.83 5.94
N LEU A 97 4.62 -10.12 5.84
CA LEU A 97 4.07 -11.02 4.83
C LEU A 97 2.68 -11.57 5.20
N SER A 98 2.13 -11.19 6.35
CA SER A 98 0.86 -11.74 6.84
C SER A 98 -0.38 -11.11 6.21
N TYR A 99 -0.25 -10.02 5.45
CA TYR A 99 -1.40 -9.25 4.96
C TYR A 99 -2.30 -9.98 3.99
N ASN A 100 -1.77 -10.86 3.14
CA ASN A 100 -2.60 -11.70 2.28
C ASN A 100 -3.50 -12.61 3.11
N GLN A 101 -2.99 -13.19 4.20
CA GLN A 101 -3.78 -14.02 5.10
C GLN A 101 -4.79 -13.18 5.91
N LYS A 102 -4.37 -12.03 6.45
CA LYS A 102 -5.28 -11.10 7.16
C LYS A 102 -6.46 -10.68 6.28
N HIS A 103 -6.21 -10.43 4.98
CA HIS A 103 -7.27 -10.11 4.03
C HIS A 103 -8.23 -11.29 3.81
N ILE A 104 -7.70 -12.51 3.61
CA ILE A 104 -8.52 -13.72 3.49
C ILE A 104 -9.39 -13.90 4.74
N ASP A 105 -8.81 -13.80 5.92
CA ASP A 105 -9.51 -13.94 7.19
C ASP A 105 -10.62 -12.90 7.35
N SER A 106 -10.36 -11.65 6.93
CA SER A 106 -11.36 -10.57 6.95
C SER A 106 -12.53 -10.85 6.02
N VAL A 107 -12.27 -11.39 4.82
CA VAL A 107 -13.34 -11.78 3.87
C VAL A 107 -14.16 -12.95 4.43
N LEU A 108 -13.49 -13.96 4.98
CA LEU A 108 -14.18 -15.13 5.56
C LEU A 108 -14.99 -14.80 6.83
N ALA A 109 -14.66 -13.71 7.51
CA ALA A 109 -15.38 -13.23 8.69
C ALA A 109 -16.63 -12.39 8.37
N LEU A 110 -16.90 -12.09 7.10
CA LEU A 110 -18.10 -11.35 6.71
C LEU A 110 -19.36 -12.19 6.95
N ASP A 111 -20.40 -11.60 7.53
CA ASP A 111 -21.68 -12.27 7.82
C ASP A 111 -22.34 -12.90 6.58
N LEU A 112 -22.05 -12.38 5.40
CA LEU A 112 -22.57 -12.87 4.12
C LEU A 112 -21.81 -14.09 3.57
N VAL A 113 -20.69 -14.47 4.18
CA VAL A 113 -19.83 -15.56 3.72
C VAL A 113 -20.11 -16.83 4.53
N ASP A 114 -20.88 -17.76 3.94
CA ASP A 114 -21.11 -19.09 4.51
C ASP A 114 -19.99 -20.05 4.10
N VAL A 115 -18.94 -20.10 4.91
CA VAL A 115 -17.75 -20.95 4.68
C VAL A 115 -18.12 -22.43 4.61
N GLU A 116 -19.08 -22.91 5.42
CA GLU A 116 -19.50 -24.30 5.43
C GLU A 116 -20.27 -24.68 4.16
N ALA A 117 -21.13 -23.79 3.64
CA ALA A 117 -21.79 -24.00 2.37
C ALA A 117 -20.81 -24.06 1.21
N ILE A 118 -19.81 -23.16 1.20
CA ILE A 118 -18.75 -23.13 0.18
C ILE A 118 -17.96 -24.44 0.19
N ARG A 119 -17.51 -24.91 1.36
CA ARG A 119 -16.75 -26.15 1.51
C ARG A 119 -17.51 -27.38 1.02
N LYS A 120 -18.83 -27.43 1.26
CA LYS A 120 -19.68 -28.54 0.79
C LYS A 120 -19.82 -28.59 -0.73
N GLN A 121 -19.75 -27.43 -1.40
CA GLN A 121 -19.89 -27.35 -2.85
C GLN A 121 -18.58 -27.56 -3.62
N THR A 122 -17.42 -27.34 -2.99
CA THR A 122 -16.10 -27.52 -3.60
C THR A 122 -15.52 -28.95 -3.46
N SER A 123 -16.27 -29.86 -2.87
CA SER A 123 -15.89 -31.30 -2.84
C SER A 123 -16.22 -31.93 -4.21
N VAL A 124 -15.33 -31.76 -5.18
CA VAL A 124 -15.28 -32.52 -6.43
C VAL A 124 -14.12 -33.50 -6.37
#